data_8604609b9d582be5f7a5185607693edd
#
_entry.id   8604609b9d582be5f7a5185607693edd
#
_cell.length_a   1.000
_cell.length_b   1.000
_cell.length_c   1.000
_cell.angle_alpha   90.00
_cell.angle_beta   90.00
_cell.angle_gamma   90.00
#
_symmetry.space_group_name_H-M   'P 1'
#
loop_
_entity.id
_entity.type
_entity.pdbx_description
1 polymer ?
#
loop_
_entity_poly.entity_id
_entity_poly.type
_entity_poly.pdbx_seq_one_letter_code
_entity_poly.pdbx_strand_id
1 'polypeptide(L)'
;PSYWAAMRNGVAASVEHSSIGFNPDTRTVLDVGASHGQFALLATQLFPRARIVCFEPLPGPRAAIRNVLGDRVEIVPSAVGTETGLATINISAQDDSSSLLPIGEKQVEEFPGTGNIGSLEVPVTTLDEAVSGKITSPCLLKIDVQGLELDVLKGASETLPLVDEALIECSFVELYE
;
A
#
# COMPACT_ATOMS: atom_id res chain seq x y z
N PRO A 1 -5.44 17.49 -3.76
CA PRO A 1 -4.74 18.35 -2.79
C PRO A 1 -3.35 18.70 -3.29
N SER A 2 -2.81 19.86 -2.91
CA SER A 2 -1.41 20.17 -3.18
C SER A 2 -0.51 19.44 -2.18
N TYR A 3 0.73 19.13 -2.57
CA TYR A 3 1.72 18.52 -1.65
C TYR A 3 1.90 19.33 -0.36
N TRP A 4 1.87 20.68 -0.45
CA TRP A 4 1.96 21.52 0.73
C TRP A 4 0.79 21.37 1.70
N ALA A 5 -0.43 21.15 1.19
CA ALA A 5 -1.60 20.89 2.04
C ALA A 5 -1.50 19.51 2.71
N ALA A 6 -0.99 18.51 1.99
CA ALA A 6 -0.76 17.18 2.52
C ALA A 6 0.33 17.17 3.61
N MET A 7 1.46 17.84 3.38
CA MET A 7 2.54 17.95 4.37
C MET A 7 2.09 18.60 5.68
N ARG A 8 1.16 19.56 5.66
CA ARG A 8 0.58 20.14 6.88
C ARG A 8 -0.24 19.12 7.69
N ASN A 9 -0.69 18.03 7.06
CA ASN A 9 -1.38 16.91 7.69
C ASN A 9 -0.45 15.71 7.91
N GLY A 10 0.87 15.92 7.85
CA GLY A 10 1.87 14.87 8.11
C GLY A 10 2.07 13.86 6.99
N VAL A 11 1.53 14.10 5.78
CA VAL A 11 1.69 13.20 4.64
C VAL A 11 2.60 13.83 3.58
N ALA A 12 3.77 13.22 3.36
CA ALA A 12 4.67 13.55 2.27
C ALA A 12 4.35 12.65 1.06
N ALA A 13 4.31 13.21 -0.14
CA ALA A 13 4.16 12.38 -1.33
C ALA A 13 5.47 11.63 -1.63
N SER A 14 5.36 10.39 -2.13
CA SER A 14 6.50 9.57 -2.57
C SER A 14 7.08 10.09 -3.89
N VAL A 15 7.60 11.33 -3.87
CA VAL A 15 8.07 12.05 -5.07
C VAL A 15 9.25 11.37 -5.76
N GLU A 16 10.01 10.54 -5.05
CA GLU A 16 11.10 9.72 -5.56
C GLU A 16 10.65 8.79 -6.70
N HIS A 17 9.41 8.34 -6.67
CA HIS A 17 8.81 7.50 -7.72
C HIS A 17 8.40 8.29 -8.97
N SER A 18 8.36 9.63 -8.90
CA SER A 18 7.95 10.46 -10.05
C SER A 18 8.87 10.34 -11.28
N SER A 19 10.13 9.89 -11.07
CA SER A 19 11.13 9.71 -12.12
C SER A 19 11.06 8.35 -12.83
N ILE A 20 10.21 7.41 -12.39
CA ILE A 20 10.12 6.05 -12.94
C ILE A 20 9.57 6.07 -14.38
N GLY A 21 8.77 7.08 -14.75
CA GLY A 21 8.25 7.21 -16.11
C GLY A 21 7.06 6.29 -16.38
N PHE A 22 6.12 6.22 -15.43
CA PHE A 22 4.87 5.48 -15.58
C PHE A 22 4.07 5.90 -16.81
N ASN A 23 3.21 5.00 -17.29
CA ASN A 23 2.28 5.28 -18.38
C ASN A 23 1.32 6.44 -18.00
N PRO A 24 1.36 7.57 -18.71
CA PRO A 24 0.53 8.73 -18.37
C PRO A 24 -0.97 8.48 -18.60
N ASP A 25 -1.33 7.45 -19.36
CA ASP A 25 -2.71 7.08 -19.65
C ASP A 25 -3.30 6.10 -18.62
N THR A 26 -2.58 5.82 -17.52
CA THR A 26 -3.04 4.94 -16.44
C THR A 26 -4.45 5.29 -15.98
N ARG A 27 -5.33 4.28 -15.92
CA ARG A 27 -6.74 4.40 -15.57
C ARG A 27 -7.10 3.78 -14.23
N THR A 28 -6.32 2.81 -13.79
CA THR A 28 -6.48 2.17 -12.49
C THR A 28 -5.14 2.15 -11.76
N VAL A 29 -5.14 2.51 -10.49
CA VAL A 29 -3.99 2.36 -9.60
C VAL A 29 -4.45 1.54 -8.40
N LEU A 30 -3.74 0.44 -8.13
CA LEU A 30 -3.90 -0.40 -6.96
C LEU A 30 -2.69 -0.16 -6.05
N ASP A 31 -2.91 0.49 -4.90
CA ASP A 31 -1.88 0.85 -3.92
C ASP A 31 -2.01 -0.07 -2.72
N VAL A 32 -1.26 -1.18 -2.75
CA VAL A 32 -1.26 -2.22 -1.71
C VAL A 32 -0.19 -1.90 -0.67
N GLY A 33 -0.61 -1.75 0.59
CA GLY A 33 0.19 -1.15 1.64
C GLY A 33 0.27 0.36 1.47
N ALA A 34 -0.90 1.01 1.45
CA ALA A 34 -0.98 2.45 1.16
C ALA A 34 -0.47 3.34 2.30
N SER A 35 -0.30 2.80 3.52
CA SER A 35 0.13 3.54 4.69
C SER A 35 -0.64 4.87 4.84
N HIS A 36 0.01 6.00 5.01
CA HIS A 36 -0.63 7.33 5.09
C HIS A 36 -1.07 7.91 3.74
N GLY A 37 -0.92 7.16 2.64
CA GLY A 37 -1.31 7.57 1.30
C GLY A 37 -0.24 8.36 0.53
N GLN A 38 1.04 8.14 0.84
CA GLN A 38 2.16 8.84 0.22
C GLN A 38 2.19 8.60 -1.30
N PHE A 39 2.10 7.31 -1.71
CA PHE A 39 2.05 6.95 -3.12
C PHE A 39 0.72 7.34 -3.76
N ALA A 40 -0.41 7.11 -3.09
CA ALA A 40 -1.72 7.55 -3.59
C ALA A 40 -1.78 9.06 -3.86
N LEU A 41 -1.13 9.89 -3.00
CA LEU A 41 -1.03 11.32 -3.20
C LEU A 41 -0.26 11.65 -4.49
N LEU A 42 0.87 10.99 -4.74
CA LEU A 42 1.61 11.12 -6.00
C LEU A 42 0.73 10.69 -7.18
N ALA A 43 0.09 9.53 -7.07
CA ALA A 43 -0.77 8.98 -8.12
C ALA A 43 -1.92 9.92 -8.51
N THR A 44 -2.52 10.65 -7.55
CA THR A 44 -3.55 11.68 -7.87
C THR A 44 -3.03 12.81 -8.74
N GLN A 45 -1.73 13.10 -8.73
CA GLN A 45 -1.11 14.13 -9.56
C GLN A 45 -0.69 13.58 -10.92
N LEU A 46 -0.10 12.38 -10.94
CA LEU A 46 0.35 11.74 -12.17
C LEU A 46 -0.84 11.29 -13.03
N PHE A 47 -1.88 10.76 -12.39
CA PHE A 47 -3.04 10.14 -13.05
C PHE A 47 -4.35 10.77 -12.58
N PRO A 48 -4.63 12.03 -12.94
CA PRO A 48 -5.77 12.77 -12.39
C PRO A 48 -7.14 12.18 -12.75
N ARG A 49 -7.20 11.26 -13.72
CA ARG A 49 -8.42 10.57 -14.15
C ARG A 49 -8.49 9.11 -13.71
N ALA A 50 -7.42 8.58 -13.09
CA ALA A 50 -7.40 7.20 -12.64
C ALA A 50 -8.32 6.99 -11.44
N ARG A 51 -8.91 5.81 -11.39
CA ARG A 51 -9.46 5.24 -10.16
C ARG A 51 -8.29 4.75 -9.32
N ILE A 52 -8.20 5.21 -8.08
CA ILE A 52 -7.12 4.83 -7.16
C ILE A 52 -7.74 4.07 -5.99
N VAL A 53 -7.27 2.86 -5.74
CA VAL A 53 -7.72 1.98 -4.66
C VAL A 53 -6.56 1.75 -3.70
N CYS A 54 -6.72 2.19 -2.47
CA CYS A 54 -5.73 2.06 -1.39
C CYS A 54 -6.12 0.89 -0.49
N PHE A 55 -5.24 -0.08 -0.31
CA PHE A 55 -5.40 -1.16 0.66
C PHE A 55 -4.56 -0.83 1.88
N GLU A 56 -5.23 -0.62 3.02
CA GLU A 56 -4.58 -0.25 4.27
C GLU A 56 -5.37 -0.81 5.46
N PRO A 57 -4.82 -1.76 6.23
CA PRO A 57 -5.53 -2.38 7.35
C PRO A 57 -5.59 -1.51 8.61
N LEU A 58 -4.61 -0.61 8.84
CA LEU A 58 -4.52 0.14 10.09
C LEU A 58 -5.43 1.37 10.11
N PRO A 59 -6.16 1.62 11.21
CA PRO A 59 -7.13 2.72 11.29
C PRO A 59 -6.49 4.11 11.28
N GLY A 60 -5.30 4.27 11.87
CA GLY A 60 -4.56 5.54 11.90
C GLY A 60 -4.17 6.00 10.49
N PRO A 61 -3.39 5.20 9.74
CA PRO A 61 -3.05 5.46 8.35
C PRO A 61 -4.26 5.72 7.45
N ARG A 62 -5.33 4.91 7.56
CA ARG A 62 -6.58 5.17 6.80
C ARG A 62 -7.20 6.54 7.11
N ALA A 63 -7.15 6.97 8.35
CA ALA A 63 -7.65 8.30 8.70
C ALA A 63 -6.81 9.40 8.05
N ALA A 64 -5.49 9.24 7.96
CA ALA A 64 -4.60 10.16 7.25
C ALA A 64 -4.94 10.21 5.75
N ILE A 65 -5.08 9.05 5.08
CA ILE A 65 -5.52 8.98 3.68
C ILE A 65 -6.83 9.75 3.49
N ARG A 66 -7.84 9.49 4.32
CA ARG A 66 -9.15 10.13 4.21
C ARG A 66 -9.07 11.64 4.42
N ASN A 67 -8.28 12.10 5.40
CA ASN A 67 -8.11 13.52 5.67
C ASN A 67 -7.42 14.28 4.54
N VAL A 68 -6.45 13.63 3.85
CA VAL A 68 -5.65 14.27 2.80
C VAL A 68 -6.29 14.13 1.43
N LEU A 69 -6.81 12.95 1.10
CA LEU A 69 -7.25 12.60 -0.25
C LEU A 69 -8.77 12.59 -0.40
N GLY A 70 -9.52 12.43 0.71
CA GLY A 70 -10.98 12.41 0.70
C GLY A 70 -11.54 11.38 -0.28
N ASP A 71 -12.51 11.81 -1.09
CA ASP A 71 -13.19 10.97 -2.10
C ASP A 71 -12.39 10.78 -3.40
N ARG A 72 -11.13 11.24 -3.45
CA ARG A 72 -10.24 11.05 -4.62
C ARG A 72 -9.73 9.62 -4.73
N VAL A 73 -9.80 8.86 -3.65
CA VAL A 73 -9.35 7.48 -3.57
C VAL A 73 -10.40 6.61 -2.88
N GLU A 74 -10.45 5.35 -3.26
CA GLU A 74 -11.17 4.32 -2.52
C GLU A 74 -10.25 3.72 -1.47
N ILE A 75 -10.77 3.41 -0.28
CA ILE A 75 -10.00 2.78 0.79
C ILE A 75 -10.64 1.43 1.10
N VAL A 76 -9.86 0.37 0.90
CA VAL A 76 -10.19 -0.99 1.34
C VAL A 76 -9.52 -1.22 2.70
N PRO A 77 -10.29 -1.38 3.79
CA PRO A 77 -9.76 -1.47 5.14
C PRO A 77 -9.26 -2.89 5.47
N SER A 78 -8.41 -3.43 4.63
CA SER A 78 -7.90 -4.79 4.74
C SER A 78 -6.44 -4.86 4.32
N ALA A 79 -5.70 -5.78 4.92
CA ALA A 79 -4.46 -6.27 4.33
C ALA A 79 -4.78 -7.09 3.08
N VAL A 80 -3.77 -7.31 2.24
CA VAL A 80 -3.89 -8.19 1.06
C VAL A 80 -2.96 -9.37 1.24
N GLY A 81 -3.49 -10.56 0.96
CA GLY A 81 -2.76 -11.83 1.10
C GLY A 81 -3.25 -12.90 0.13
N THR A 82 -2.88 -14.15 0.42
CA THR A 82 -3.21 -15.32 -0.42
C THR A 82 -4.68 -15.74 -0.34
N GLU A 83 -5.35 -15.44 0.77
CA GLU A 83 -6.73 -15.84 1.04
C GLU A 83 -7.45 -14.82 1.93
N THR A 84 -8.76 -14.79 1.85
CA THR A 84 -9.61 -13.90 2.66
C THR A 84 -9.81 -14.47 4.06
N GLY A 85 -9.68 -13.60 5.08
CA GLY A 85 -9.82 -14.01 6.48
C GLY A 85 -9.46 -12.92 7.46
N LEU A 86 -8.91 -13.31 8.60
CA LEU A 86 -8.35 -12.44 9.62
C LEU A 86 -6.89 -12.80 9.87
N ALA A 87 -6.06 -11.81 10.12
CA ALA A 87 -4.67 -12.00 10.52
C ALA A 87 -4.26 -10.98 11.57
N THR A 88 -3.20 -11.29 12.30
CA THR A 88 -2.60 -10.37 13.27
C THR A 88 -1.51 -9.55 12.59
N ILE A 89 -1.66 -8.23 12.55
CA ILE A 89 -0.59 -7.31 12.13
C ILE A 89 0.24 -6.87 13.33
N ASN A 90 1.57 -6.93 13.18
CA ASN A 90 2.52 -6.40 14.16
C ASN A 90 2.72 -4.91 13.89
N ILE A 91 2.42 -4.09 14.88
CA ILE A 91 2.48 -2.63 14.76
C ILE A 91 3.89 -2.16 15.13
N SER A 92 4.55 -1.53 14.17
CA SER A 92 5.82 -0.84 14.39
C SER A 92 5.60 0.52 15.06
N ALA A 93 6.60 0.98 15.81
CA ALA A 93 6.62 2.36 16.32
C ALA A 93 6.67 3.41 15.19
N GLN A 94 7.14 3.01 14.00
CA GLN A 94 6.89 3.69 12.72
C GLN A 94 5.90 2.83 11.95
N ASP A 95 4.65 3.26 11.89
CA ASP A 95 3.52 2.44 11.41
C ASP A 95 3.61 2.03 9.92
N ASP A 96 4.40 2.74 9.10
CA ASP A 96 4.76 2.36 7.73
C ASP A 96 5.66 1.11 7.64
N SER A 97 6.28 0.70 8.75
CA SER A 97 7.06 -0.55 8.88
C SER A 97 6.26 -1.68 9.57
N SER A 98 4.94 -1.55 9.68
CA SER A 98 4.08 -2.59 10.25
C SER A 98 3.87 -3.74 9.26
N SER A 99 3.85 -4.98 9.75
CA SER A 99 3.75 -6.18 8.91
C SER A 99 2.87 -7.26 9.54
N LEU A 100 2.31 -8.15 8.72
CA LEU A 100 1.71 -9.40 9.19
C LEU A 100 2.78 -10.40 9.65
N LEU A 101 4.03 -10.23 9.21
CA LEU A 101 5.17 -11.00 9.72
C LEU A 101 5.70 -10.37 11.01
N PRO A 102 6.33 -11.15 11.90
CA PRO A 102 7.06 -10.61 13.03
C PRO A 102 8.19 -9.67 12.56
N ILE A 103 8.35 -8.56 13.28
CA ILE A 103 9.41 -7.59 12.98
C ILE A 103 10.73 -8.20 13.49
N GLY A 104 11.65 -8.51 12.58
CA GLY A 104 12.91 -9.13 12.87
C GLY A 104 13.91 -8.19 13.61
N GLU A 105 14.88 -8.77 14.29
CA GLU A 105 15.93 -7.99 14.97
C GLU A 105 16.70 -7.09 13.99
N LYS A 106 16.98 -7.59 12.78
CA LYS A 106 17.67 -6.83 11.73
C LYS A 106 16.90 -5.58 11.29
N GLN A 107 15.56 -5.64 11.28
CA GLN A 107 14.75 -4.46 10.98
C GLN A 107 15.03 -3.33 11.99
N VAL A 108 15.13 -3.68 13.27
CA VAL A 108 15.38 -2.70 14.33
C VAL A 108 16.82 -2.18 14.31
N GLU A 109 17.79 -3.04 13.93
CA GLU A 109 19.21 -2.67 13.81
C GLU A 109 19.43 -1.70 12.63
N GLU A 110 18.90 -2.02 11.44
CA GLU A 110 19.07 -1.20 10.23
C GLU A 110 18.21 0.08 10.26
N PHE A 111 17.03 -0.01 10.88
CA PHE A 111 16.05 1.08 10.96
C PHE A 111 15.66 1.34 12.43
N PRO A 112 16.49 2.05 13.22
CA PRO A 112 16.20 2.35 14.61
C PRO A 112 14.87 3.06 14.79
N GLY A 113 14.04 2.57 15.72
CA GLY A 113 12.70 3.10 15.99
C GLY A 113 11.57 2.34 15.30
N THR A 114 11.84 1.25 14.56
CA THR A 114 10.82 0.39 13.93
C THR A 114 10.43 -0.82 14.79
N GLY A 115 10.80 -0.84 16.06
CA GLY A 115 10.47 -1.95 16.97
C GLY A 115 8.96 -2.14 17.13
N ASN A 116 8.57 -3.39 17.42
CA ASN A 116 7.18 -3.76 17.66
C ASN A 116 6.65 -3.09 18.94
N ILE A 117 5.51 -2.38 18.84
CA ILE A 117 4.83 -1.72 19.97
C ILE A 117 3.45 -2.32 20.28
N GLY A 118 3.01 -3.31 19.53
CA GLY A 118 1.73 -3.98 19.72
C GLY A 118 1.28 -4.78 18.51
N SER A 119 0.08 -5.29 18.59
CA SER A 119 -0.55 -6.02 17.47
C SER A 119 -2.04 -5.73 17.40
N LEU A 120 -2.62 -5.95 16.22
CA LEU A 120 -4.04 -5.77 15.96
C LEU A 120 -4.52 -6.87 15.03
N GLU A 121 -5.69 -7.45 15.30
CA GLU A 121 -6.37 -8.32 14.35
C GLU A 121 -7.02 -7.47 13.24
N VAL A 122 -6.71 -7.80 11.99
CA VAL A 122 -7.18 -7.06 10.81
C VAL A 122 -7.79 -8.00 9.77
N PRO A 123 -8.76 -7.51 8.96
CA PRO A 123 -9.23 -8.25 7.81
C PRO A 123 -8.12 -8.43 6.78
N VAL A 124 -8.12 -9.57 6.10
CA VAL A 124 -7.32 -9.88 4.92
C VAL A 124 -8.25 -10.15 3.76
N THR A 125 -7.92 -9.69 2.58
CA THR A 125 -8.60 -10.00 1.32
C THR A 125 -7.58 -10.40 0.26
N THR A 126 -8.02 -11.02 -0.82
CA THR A 126 -7.19 -11.17 -2.02
C THR A 126 -7.40 -9.97 -2.95
N LEU A 127 -6.44 -9.68 -3.83
CA LEU A 127 -6.68 -8.68 -4.89
C LEU A 127 -7.81 -9.14 -5.80
N ASP A 128 -7.85 -10.42 -6.14
CA ASP A 128 -8.87 -10.99 -7.03
C ASP A 128 -10.30 -10.73 -6.53
N GLU A 129 -10.56 -10.92 -5.22
CA GLU A 129 -11.88 -10.61 -4.65
C GLU A 129 -12.16 -9.10 -4.58
N ALA A 130 -11.18 -8.32 -4.14
CA ALA A 130 -11.38 -6.90 -3.85
C ALA A 130 -11.63 -6.08 -5.12
N VAL A 131 -10.99 -6.43 -6.26
CA VAL A 131 -11.05 -5.64 -7.49
C VAL A 131 -11.77 -6.33 -8.65
N SER A 132 -12.39 -7.49 -8.41
CA SER A 132 -13.11 -8.26 -9.45
C SER A 132 -14.00 -7.39 -10.33
N GLY A 133 -13.77 -7.43 -11.65
CA GLY A 133 -14.55 -6.69 -12.65
C GLY A 133 -14.45 -5.16 -12.58
N LYS A 134 -13.51 -4.60 -11.81
CA LYS A 134 -13.40 -3.14 -11.57
C LYS A 134 -12.10 -2.52 -12.11
N ILE A 135 -11.28 -3.29 -12.82
CA ILE A 135 -10.04 -2.79 -13.40
C ILE A 135 -10.31 -2.26 -14.80
N THR A 136 -9.77 -1.08 -15.07
CA THR A 136 -9.72 -0.47 -16.42
C THR A 136 -8.25 -0.26 -16.76
N SER A 137 -7.79 -0.87 -17.84
CA SER A 137 -6.43 -0.73 -18.35
C SER A 137 -6.22 0.66 -19.01
N PRO A 138 -5.01 1.21 -18.92
CA PRO A 138 -3.83 0.68 -18.27
C PRO A 138 -3.92 0.69 -16.75
N CYS A 139 -3.45 -0.39 -16.10
CA CYS A 139 -3.48 -0.58 -14.67
C CYS A 139 -2.06 -0.62 -14.08
N LEU A 140 -1.84 0.19 -13.06
CA LEU A 140 -0.62 0.20 -12.26
C LEU A 140 -0.90 -0.47 -10.90
N LEU A 141 -0.10 -1.47 -10.55
CA LEU A 141 -0.09 -2.13 -9.25
C LEU A 141 1.16 -1.71 -8.47
N LYS A 142 1.00 -1.09 -7.31
CA LYS A 142 2.08 -0.87 -6.34
C LYS A 142 1.89 -1.85 -5.19
N ILE A 143 2.98 -2.53 -4.78
CA ILE A 143 3.00 -3.42 -3.62
C ILE A 143 4.17 -3.02 -2.70
N ASP A 144 3.84 -2.78 -1.44
CA ASP A 144 4.77 -2.47 -0.37
C ASP A 144 4.08 -2.88 0.95
N VAL A 145 4.28 -4.14 1.33
CA VAL A 145 3.57 -4.78 2.44
C VAL A 145 4.53 -5.40 3.47
N GLN A 146 5.80 -4.98 3.38
CA GLN A 146 6.82 -5.27 4.38
C GLN A 146 7.02 -6.78 4.58
N GLY A 147 7.40 -7.46 3.47
CA GLY A 147 7.83 -8.85 3.45
C GLY A 147 6.82 -9.86 2.90
N LEU A 148 5.58 -9.46 2.59
CA LEU A 148 4.52 -10.34 2.07
C LEU A 148 4.15 -10.07 0.61
N GLU A 149 5.04 -9.45 -0.16
CA GLU A 149 4.81 -9.07 -1.56
C GLU A 149 4.45 -10.31 -2.41
N LEU A 150 5.12 -11.44 -2.16
CA LEU A 150 4.84 -12.69 -2.87
C LEU A 150 3.43 -13.23 -2.55
N ASP A 151 2.95 -13.05 -1.33
CA ASP A 151 1.62 -13.52 -0.92
C ASP A 151 0.52 -12.65 -1.53
N VAL A 152 0.76 -11.35 -1.66
CA VAL A 152 -0.11 -10.44 -2.45
C VAL A 152 -0.21 -10.92 -3.89
N LEU A 153 0.93 -11.25 -4.53
CA LEU A 153 0.96 -11.73 -5.92
C LEU A 153 0.24 -13.08 -6.08
N LYS A 154 0.35 -13.99 -5.11
CA LYS A 154 -0.40 -15.27 -5.12
C LYS A 154 -1.92 -15.05 -5.03
N GLY A 155 -2.37 -14.04 -4.26
CA GLY A 155 -3.77 -13.67 -4.15
C GLY A 155 -4.29 -12.79 -5.29
N ALA A 156 -3.52 -12.65 -6.38
CA ALA A 156 -3.79 -11.79 -7.52
C ALA A 156 -3.78 -12.53 -8.87
N SER A 157 -4.01 -13.84 -8.86
CA SER A 157 -3.84 -14.68 -10.06
C SER A 157 -4.75 -14.28 -11.23
N GLU A 158 -5.95 -13.79 -10.95
CA GLU A 158 -6.90 -13.28 -11.95
C GLU A 158 -6.68 -11.78 -12.24
N THR A 159 -6.12 -11.04 -11.28
CA THR A 159 -5.82 -9.61 -11.38
C THR A 159 -4.55 -9.34 -12.18
N LEU A 160 -3.48 -10.12 -11.97
CA LEU A 160 -2.17 -9.92 -12.60
C LEU A 160 -2.21 -9.84 -14.14
N PRO A 161 -2.99 -10.66 -14.86
CA PRO A 161 -3.12 -10.53 -16.33
C PRO A 161 -3.71 -9.18 -16.79
N LEU A 162 -4.32 -8.40 -15.88
CA LEU A 162 -4.93 -7.11 -16.15
C LEU A 162 -4.03 -5.93 -15.75
N VAL A 163 -2.86 -6.21 -15.16
CA VAL A 163 -1.87 -5.23 -14.72
C VAL A 163 -0.90 -4.95 -15.86
N ASP A 164 -0.77 -3.69 -16.25
CA ASP A 164 0.15 -3.26 -17.32
C ASP A 164 1.52 -2.89 -16.75
N GLU A 165 1.57 -2.36 -15.53
CA GLU A 165 2.80 -1.95 -14.84
C GLU A 165 2.74 -2.35 -13.37
N ALA A 166 3.87 -2.77 -12.80
CA ALA A 166 3.99 -3.08 -11.38
C ALA A 166 5.20 -2.36 -10.76
N LEU A 167 4.97 -1.76 -9.59
CA LEU A 167 6.00 -1.23 -8.70
C LEU A 167 5.98 -2.05 -7.41
N ILE A 168 7.02 -2.83 -7.16
CA ILE A 168 7.09 -3.73 -6.01
C ILE A 168 8.34 -3.39 -5.21
N GLU A 169 8.15 -3.08 -3.93
CA GLU A 169 9.25 -2.94 -3.00
C GLU A 169 9.74 -4.32 -2.58
N CYS A 170 11.04 -4.56 -2.68
CA CYS A 170 11.64 -5.84 -2.31
C CYS A 170 12.87 -5.60 -1.45
N SER A 171 12.93 -6.23 -0.28
CA SER A 171 14.13 -6.28 0.53
C SER A 171 15.02 -7.45 0.11
N PHE A 172 16.34 -7.20 0.00
CA PHE A 172 17.35 -8.24 -0.20
C PHE A 172 17.93 -8.77 1.13
N VAL A 173 17.44 -8.25 2.23
CA VAL A 173 17.79 -8.63 3.60
C VAL A 173 16.51 -9.09 4.29
N GLU A 174 16.59 -10.17 5.06
CA GLU A 174 15.48 -10.67 5.85
C GLU A 174 15.25 -9.71 7.04
N LEU A 175 14.31 -8.80 6.87
CA LEU A 175 13.93 -7.79 7.85
C LEU A 175 12.76 -8.25 8.74
N TYR A 176 11.96 -9.18 8.24
CA TYR A 176 10.78 -9.76 8.88
C TYR A 176 10.96 -11.27 8.97
N GLU A 177 10.39 -11.92 10.02
CA GLU A 177 10.52 -13.35 10.33
C GLU A 177 9.25 -14.16 9.96
#